data_09fda7d171226264779c2cc6cd811835
#
_entry.id   09fda7d171226264779c2cc6cd811835
#
_cell.length_a   1.000
_cell.length_b   1.000
_cell.length_c   1.000
_cell.angle_alpha   90.00
_cell.angle_beta   90.00
_cell.angle_gamma   90.00
#
_symmetry.space_group_name_H-M   'P 1'
#
loop_
_entity.id
_entity.type
_entity.pdbx_description
1 polymer ?
#
loop_
_entity_poly.entity_id
_entity_poly.type
_entity_poly.pdbx_seq_one_letter_code
_entity_poly.pdbx_strand_id
1 'polypeptide(L)'
;MSSISLNVKPRGKPIPTLPREITIKSEETGATLYATLAKQSNFSVHRLRITKGSDGTHIPNNKDITLYNTGLRNQSQICVKDLGPQLGWRTVFIIEYLGPLLIHPLFLFVLRPFIYRSPVPLPAPSDLQLLTCALLTIHFLKRELETIFVHRFSLATMPAMNIFRNSAHYWILAGFNMAYWVFAPNSPTARTEANPILLYAGLALFVFGELANLSTHLTLRNLRKPGSTTRAIPTGLGFSWVTCPNYLFEVIAWLGVYLVSDLNWSVIIFIIVGASTMAIWAKQKERRYRRDFGDKYKRKRFVMFPGIF
;
A
#
# COMPACT_ATOMS: atom_id res chain seq x y z
N MET A 1 -1.94 -43.18 11.72
CA MET A 1 -2.14 -41.84 11.12
C MET A 1 -3.46 -41.89 10.37
N SER A 2 -4.46 -41.18 10.81
CA SER A 2 -5.81 -41.22 10.22
C SER A 2 -5.92 -40.28 9.03
N SER A 3 -6.26 -40.83 7.87
CA SER A 3 -6.71 -40.04 6.73
C SER A 3 -8.12 -39.54 7.00
N ILE A 4 -8.38 -38.28 6.66
CA ILE A 4 -9.70 -37.69 6.73
C ILE A 4 -10.16 -37.35 5.32
N SER A 5 -11.41 -37.56 5.04
CA SER A 5 -12.08 -37.12 3.82
C SER A 5 -12.80 -35.80 4.09
N LEU A 6 -12.61 -34.80 3.24
CA LEU A 6 -13.20 -33.48 3.35
C LEU A 6 -14.11 -33.23 2.16
N ASN A 7 -15.34 -32.82 2.43
CA ASN A 7 -16.29 -32.40 1.40
C ASN A 7 -15.98 -30.96 0.96
N VAL A 8 -15.75 -30.75 -0.34
CA VAL A 8 -15.34 -29.46 -0.90
C VAL A 8 -16.49 -28.81 -1.66
N LYS A 9 -16.83 -27.59 -1.30
CA LYS A 9 -17.85 -26.80 -2.02
C LYS A 9 -17.28 -25.45 -2.45
N PRO A 10 -17.64 -24.95 -3.65
CA PRO A 10 -17.30 -23.59 -4.05
C PRO A 10 -18.10 -22.58 -3.22
N ARG A 11 -17.47 -21.44 -2.88
CA ARG A 11 -18.12 -20.30 -2.25
C ARG A 11 -18.15 -19.11 -3.20
N GLY A 12 -19.32 -18.74 -3.65
CA GLY A 12 -19.52 -17.69 -4.66
C GLY A 12 -19.54 -18.25 -6.07
N LYS A 13 -18.65 -17.75 -6.96
CA LYS A 13 -18.61 -18.23 -8.35
C LYS A 13 -18.22 -19.72 -8.41
N PRO A 14 -18.86 -20.50 -9.32
CA PRO A 14 -18.45 -21.89 -9.53
C PRO A 14 -16.99 -22.00 -9.94
N ILE A 15 -16.34 -23.07 -9.46
CA ILE A 15 -14.98 -23.44 -9.86
C ILE A 15 -15.09 -24.83 -10.52
N PRO A 16 -15.16 -24.91 -11.86
CA PRO A 16 -15.45 -26.16 -12.55
C PRO A 16 -14.44 -27.30 -12.26
N THR A 17 -13.19 -26.92 -12.06
CA THR A 17 -12.06 -27.84 -11.79
C THR A 17 -11.90 -28.20 -10.30
N LEU A 18 -12.76 -27.69 -9.41
CA LEU A 18 -12.68 -27.98 -7.99
C LEU A 18 -13.15 -29.41 -7.71
N PRO A 19 -12.37 -30.25 -7.02
CA PRO A 19 -12.82 -31.57 -6.63
C PRO A 19 -13.98 -31.46 -5.63
N ARG A 20 -14.89 -32.41 -5.64
CA ARG A 20 -16.02 -32.48 -4.69
C ARG A 20 -15.58 -33.01 -3.33
N GLU A 21 -14.50 -33.79 -3.30
CA GLU A 21 -13.97 -34.45 -2.12
C GLU A 21 -12.45 -34.52 -2.20
N ILE A 22 -11.78 -34.48 -1.06
CA ILE A 22 -10.32 -34.59 -0.95
C ILE A 22 -9.98 -35.44 0.27
N THR A 23 -9.10 -36.43 0.09
CA THR A 23 -8.54 -37.22 1.18
C THR A 23 -7.15 -36.70 1.54
N ILE A 24 -6.94 -36.41 2.83
CA ILE A 24 -5.70 -35.84 3.35
C ILE A 24 -5.46 -36.37 4.78
N LYS A 25 -4.21 -36.45 5.23
CA LYS A 25 -3.92 -36.85 6.62
C LYS A 25 -4.28 -35.69 7.57
N SER A 26 -4.84 -36.04 8.74
CA SER A 26 -5.25 -35.05 9.76
C SER A 26 -4.08 -34.23 10.32
N GLU A 27 -2.88 -34.76 10.27
CA GLU A 27 -1.64 -34.14 10.73
C GLU A 27 -1.01 -33.22 9.69
N GLU A 28 -1.47 -33.31 8.44
CA GLU A 28 -1.03 -32.39 7.39
C GLU A 28 -1.44 -30.93 7.72
N THR A 29 -0.72 -29.99 7.12
CA THR A 29 -0.88 -28.57 7.42
C THR A 29 -1.91 -27.89 6.54
N GLY A 30 -2.37 -26.71 6.95
CA GLY A 30 -3.18 -25.85 6.10
C GLY A 30 -2.49 -25.56 4.77
N ALA A 31 -1.16 -25.37 4.76
CA ALA A 31 -0.41 -25.16 3.53
C ALA A 31 -0.48 -26.34 2.56
N THR A 32 -0.43 -27.59 3.07
CA THR A 32 -0.60 -28.80 2.26
C THR A 32 -1.99 -28.88 1.66
N LEU A 33 -3.04 -28.56 2.42
CA LEU A 33 -4.42 -28.49 1.92
C LEU A 33 -4.56 -27.50 0.77
N TYR A 34 -4.01 -26.28 0.94
CA TYR A 34 -4.01 -25.27 -0.11
C TYR A 34 -3.26 -25.72 -1.36
N ALA A 35 -2.08 -26.32 -1.20
CA ALA A 35 -1.27 -26.81 -2.32
C ALA A 35 -1.99 -27.92 -3.10
N THR A 36 -2.62 -28.87 -2.39
CA THR A 36 -3.35 -29.98 -3.01
C THR A 36 -4.56 -29.47 -3.80
N LEU A 37 -5.39 -28.62 -3.20
CA LEU A 37 -6.54 -28.03 -3.89
C LEU A 37 -6.13 -27.14 -5.06
N ALA A 38 -5.06 -26.38 -4.94
CA ALA A 38 -4.52 -25.55 -6.00
C ALA A 38 -4.07 -26.39 -7.20
N LYS A 39 -3.35 -27.51 -6.94
CA LYS A 39 -2.93 -28.45 -7.98
C LYS A 39 -4.12 -29.09 -8.69
N GLN A 40 -5.11 -29.58 -7.93
CA GLN A 40 -6.29 -30.25 -8.50
C GLN A 40 -7.21 -29.29 -9.27
N SER A 41 -7.30 -28.03 -8.82
CA SER A 41 -8.11 -27.00 -9.50
C SER A 41 -7.37 -26.25 -10.60
N ASN A 42 -6.08 -26.52 -10.81
CA ASN A 42 -5.20 -25.80 -11.74
C ASN A 42 -5.14 -24.28 -11.44
N PHE A 43 -5.11 -23.94 -10.15
CA PHE A 43 -5.02 -22.57 -9.67
C PHE A 43 -3.73 -22.34 -8.89
N SER A 44 -3.29 -21.10 -8.80
CA SER A 44 -2.28 -20.70 -7.82
C SER A 44 -2.85 -20.81 -6.41
N VAL A 45 -2.03 -21.24 -5.43
CA VAL A 45 -2.39 -21.27 -4.00
C VAL A 45 -2.90 -19.93 -3.48
N HIS A 46 -2.42 -18.83 -4.05
CA HIS A 46 -2.81 -17.48 -3.68
C HIS A 46 -4.21 -17.07 -4.19
N ARG A 47 -4.77 -17.78 -5.18
CA ARG A 47 -6.14 -17.55 -5.65
C ARG A 47 -7.18 -18.15 -4.73
N LEU A 48 -6.80 -19.11 -3.89
CA LEU A 48 -7.75 -19.84 -3.06
C LEU A 48 -7.89 -19.19 -1.68
N ARG A 49 -9.13 -19.12 -1.21
CA ARG A 49 -9.45 -18.84 0.19
C ARG A 49 -10.35 -19.95 0.72
N ILE A 50 -9.84 -20.70 1.69
CA ILE A 50 -10.54 -21.83 2.27
C ILE A 50 -11.13 -21.43 3.62
N THR A 51 -12.38 -21.80 3.84
CA THR A 51 -13.10 -21.62 5.11
C THR A 51 -13.80 -22.90 5.50
N LYS A 52 -14.03 -23.09 6.81
CA LYS A 52 -14.88 -24.21 7.27
C LYS A 52 -16.30 -24.00 6.79
N GLY A 53 -16.99 -25.07 6.48
CA GLY A 53 -18.40 -25.04 6.12
C GLY A 53 -19.32 -24.83 7.34
N SER A 54 -18.87 -25.23 8.56
CA SER A 54 -19.65 -25.16 9.79
C SER A 54 -19.89 -23.73 10.30
N ASP A 55 -18.83 -22.91 10.34
CA ASP A 55 -18.83 -21.61 10.98
C ASP A 55 -18.23 -20.49 10.11
N GLY A 56 -17.75 -20.83 8.92
CA GLY A 56 -17.09 -19.89 8.01
C GLY A 56 -15.70 -19.44 8.46
N THR A 57 -15.13 -20.04 9.51
CA THR A 57 -13.79 -19.72 10.01
C THR A 57 -12.76 -19.96 8.92
N HIS A 58 -11.85 -19.02 8.76
CA HIS A 58 -10.77 -19.11 7.76
C HIS A 58 -9.74 -20.17 8.17
N ILE A 59 -9.41 -21.06 7.24
CA ILE A 59 -8.32 -22.02 7.37
C ILE A 59 -7.06 -21.34 6.84
N PRO A 60 -6.04 -21.10 7.68
CA PRO A 60 -4.85 -20.37 7.23
C PRO A 60 -3.98 -21.24 6.32
N ASN A 61 -3.42 -20.63 5.27
CA ASN A 61 -2.35 -21.21 4.48
C ASN A 61 -1.04 -21.08 5.28
N ASN A 62 -0.83 -21.99 6.22
CA ASN A 62 0.29 -21.97 7.16
C ASN A 62 0.88 -23.38 7.30
N LYS A 63 2.21 -23.48 7.41
CA LYS A 63 2.96 -24.72 7.58
C LYS A 63 3.01 -25.20 9.03
N ASP A 64 2.70 -24.34 9.99
CA ASP A 64 2.81 -24.64 11.43
C ASP A 64 1.47 -25.09 12.04
N ILE A 65 0.36 -24.97 11.31
CA ILE A 65 -0.98 -25.29 11.81
C ILE A 65 -1.49 -26.54 11.10
N THR A 66 -1.68 -27.61 11.85
CA THR A 66 -2.23 -28.87 11.33
C THR A 66 -3.74 -28.74 11.10
N LEU A 67 -4.27 -29.58 10.20
CA LEU A 67 -5.71 -29.63 9.93
C LEU A 67 -6.50 -30.03 11.19
N TYR A 68 -5.94 -30.93 12.00
CA TYR A 68 -6.50 -31.30 13.30
C TYR A 68 -6.69 -30.09 14.21
N ASN A 69 -5.67 -29.22 14.31
CA ASN A 69 -5.72 -27.99 15.13
C ASN A 69 -6.69 -26.94 14.60
N THR A 70 -7.03 -26.98 13.30
CA THR A 70 -8.08 -26.13 12.76
C THR A 70 -9.48 -26.62 13.14
N GLY A 71 -9.62 -27.81 13.73
CA GLY A 71 -10.89 -28.44 14.08
C GLY A 71 -11.56 -29.19 12.93
N LEU A 72 -10.87 -29.40 11.80
CA LEU A 72 -11.36 -30.26 10.72
C LEU A 72 -11.29 -31.73 11.15
N ARG A 73 -12.33 -32.51 10.80
CA ARG A 73 -12.48 -33.93 11.08
C ARG A 73 -12.93 -34.66 9.81
N ASN A 74 -13.00 -35.97 9.88
CA ASN A 74 -13.53 -36.77 8.77
C ASN A 74 -14.93 -36.30 8.39
N GLN A 75 -15.22 -36.20 7.09
CA GLN A 75 -16.47 -35.68 6.50
C GLN A 75 -16.75 -34.19 6.78
N SER A 76 -15.79 -33.43 7.31
CA SER A 76 -15.95 -32.00 7.46
C SER A 76 -16.11 -31.31 6.10
N GLN A 77 -17.03 -30.34 6.02
CA GLN A 77 -17.21 -29.52 4.83
C GLN A 77 -16.25 -28.35 4.85
N ILE A 78 -15.58 -28.10 3.74
CA ILE A 78 -14.79 -26.89 3.48
C ILE A 78 -15.37 -26.13 2.29
N CYS A 79 -15.30 -24.81 2.35
CA CYS A 79 -15.76 -23.91 1.30
C CYS A 79 -14.55 -23.20 0.68
N VAL A 80 -14.41 -23.30 -0.64
CA VAL A 80 -13.30 -22.71 -1.40
C VAL A 80 -13.81 -21.56 -2.24
N LYS A 81 -13.21 -20.36 -2.02
CA LYS A 81 -13.50 -19.16 -2.82
C LYS A 81 -12.32 -18.86 -3.73
N ASP A 82 -12.60 -18.68 -5.03
CA ASP A 82 -11.64 -18.08 -5.96
C ASP A 82 -11.57 -16.57 -5.74
N LEU A 83 -10.38 -16.06 -5.45
CA LEU A 83 -10.09 -14.63 -5.28
C LEU A 83 -9.76 -13.93 -6.61
N GLY A 84 -9.73 -14.68 -7.72
CA GLY A 84 -9.27 -14.21 -9.02
C GLY A 84 -7.74 -14.13 -9.13
N PRO A 85 -7.23 -13.64 -10.26
CA PRO A 85 -5.80 -13.44 -10.46
C PRO A 85 -5.18 -12.59 -9.35
N GLN A 86 -4.02 -13.02 -8.87
CA GLN A 86 -3.32 -12.39 -7.74
C GLN A 86 -1.94 -11.90 -8.16
N LEU A 87 -1.54 -10.75 -7.64
CA LEU A 87 -0.19 -10.17 -7.79
C LEU A 87 0.45 -9.94 -6.43
N GLY A 88 1.78 -10.05 -6.38
CA GLY A 88 2.53 -9.73 -5.17
C GLY A 88 2.38 -8.26 -4.77
N TRP A 89 2.18 -7.98 -3.49
CA TRP A 89 2.11 -6.61 -2.96
C TRP A 89 3.33 -5.78 -3.37
N ARG A 90 4.54 -6.36 -3.27
CA ARG A 90 5.78 -5.67 -3.64
C ARG A 90 5.78 -5.26 -5.12
N THR A 91 5.38 -6.17 -6.01
CA THR A 91 5.30 -5.90 -7.46
C THR A 91 4.34 -4.75 -7.76
N VAL A 92 3.16 -4.75 -7.12
CA VAL A 92 2.17 -3.68 -7.32
C VAL A 92 2.74 -2.34 -6.85
N PHE A 93 3.37 -2.27 -5.67
CA PHE A 93 3.94 -1.03 -5.15
C PHE A 93 5.13 -0.50 -5.96
N ILE A 94 5.99 -1.39 -6.47
CA ILE A 94 7.07 -1.00 -7.39
C ILE A 94 6.46 -0.36 -8.65
N ILE A 95 5.48 -0.99 -9.27
CA ILE A 95 4.89 -0.47 -10.50
C ILE A 95 4.17 0.86 -10.25
N GLU A 96 3.46 1.01 -9.13
CA GLU A 96 2.73 2.25 -8.84
C GLU A 96 3.65 3.44 -8.57
N TYR A 97 4.80 3.26 -7.89
CA TYR A 97 5.74 4.37 -7.62
C TYR A 97 6.70 4.66 -8.76
N LEU A 98 7.00 3.65 -9.60
CA LEU A 98 7.86 3.83 -10.79
C LEU A 98 7.29 4.87 -11.75
N GLY A 99 5.96 4.95 -11.90
CA GLY A 99 5.32 5.92 -12.76
C GLY A 99 5.73 7.36 -12.46
N PRO A 100 5.36 7.94 -11.32
CA PRO A 100 5.73 9.32 -10.99
C PRO A 100 7.24 9.51 -10.86
N LEU A 101 8.00 8.50 -10.41
CA LEU A 101 9.46 8.56 -10.36
C LEU A 101 10.07 8.90 -11.74
N LEU A 102 9.54 8.30 -12.80
CA LEU A 102 10.02 8.53 -14.17
C LEU A 102 9.32 9.70 -14.86
N ILE A 103 8.03 9.91 -14.59
CA ILE A 103 7.23 10.92 -15.29
C ILE A 103 7.74 12.34 -15.00
N HIS A 104 8.08 12.68 -13.75
CA HIS A 104 8.50 14.04 -13.41
C HIS A 104 9.77 14.47 -14.15
N PRO A 105 10.90 13.76 -14.09
CA PRO A 105 12.09 14.16 -14.83
C PRO A 105 11.90 14.05 -16.35
N LEU A 106 11.22 13.01 -16.84
CA LEU A 106 10.92 12.86 -18.25
C LEU A 106 10.09 14.04 -18.78
N PHE A 107 9.08 14.46 -17.99
CA PHE A 107 8.21 15.56 -18.36
C PHE A 107 8.97 16.89 -18.41
N LEU A 108 9.73 17.19 -17.37
CA LEU A 108 10.44 18.46 -17.26
C LEU A 108 11.55 18.62 -18.32
N PHE A 109 12.34 17.57 -18.54
CA PHE A 109 13.53 17.65 -19.38
C PHE A 109 13.30 17.24 -20.84
N VAL A 110 12.29 16.43 -21.13
CA VAL A 110 12.08 15.86 -22.47
C VAL A 110 10.72 16.26 -23.05
N LEU A 111 9.62 16.02 -22.31
CA LEU A 111 8.27 16.14 -22.89
C LEU A 111 7.74 17.57 -22.92
N ARG A 112 8.27 18.48 -22.11
CA ARG A 112 7.81 19.87 -21.96
C ARG A 112 7.64 20.60 -23.31
N PRO A 113 8.61 20.60 -24.24
CA PRO A 113 8.47 21.29 -25.53
C PRO A 113 7.41 20.66 -26.46
N PHE A 114 7.12 19.39 -26.30
CA PHE A 114 6.10 18.70 -27.11
C PHE A 114 4.68 18.90 -26.56
N ILE A 115 4.57 19.06 -25.26
CA ILE A 115 3.26 19.21 -24.58
C ILE A 115 2.80 20.67 -24.59
N TYR A 116 3.68 21.61 -24.26
CA TYR A 116 3.36 23.04 -24.27
C TYR A 116 3.81 23.67 -25.60
N ARG A 117 3.10 23.30 -26.65
CA ARG A 117 3.37 23.87 -27.99
C ARG A 117 3.26 25.40 -27.95
N SER A 118 4.31 26.08 -28.37
CA SER A 118 4.37 27.53 -28.46
C SER A 118 5.05 27.92 -29.75
N PRO A 119 4.60 29.00 -30.44
CA PRO A 119 5.29 29.55 -31.60
C PRO A 119 6.66 30.16 -31.23
N VAL A 120 6.89 30.41 -29.95
CA VAL A 120 8.16 30.95 -29.41
C VAL A 120 8.84 29.83 -28.59
N PRO A 121 10.17 29.72 -28.60
CA PRO A 121 10.88 28.76 -27.77
C PRO A 121 10.48 28.89 -26.30
N LEU A 122 10.20 27.77 -25.65
CA LEU A 122 9.84 27.76 -24.24
C LEU A 122 11.02 28.25 -23.39
N PRO A 123 10.76 29.06 -22.34
CA PRO A 123 11.81 29.42 -21.39
C PRO A 123 12.37 28.17 -20.70
N ALA A 124 13.63 28.24 -20.30
CA ALA A 124 14.23 27.17 -19.46
C ALA A 124 13.40 26.96 -18.20
N PRO A 125 13.39 25.73 -17.63
CA PRO A 125 12.77 25.49 -16.34
C PRO A 125 13.33 26.43 -15.27
N SER A 126 12.47 26.97 -14.43
CA SER A 126 12.89 27.80 -13.29
C SER A 126 13.55 26.96 -12.21
N ASP A 127 14.31 27.59 -11.30
CA ASP A 127 14.92 26.90 -10.15
C ASP A 127 13.87 26.24 -9.27
N LEU A 128 12.69 26.84 -9.14
CA LEU A 128 11.60 26.28 -8.37
C LEU A 128 10.98 25.04 -9.04
N GLN A 129 10.91 25.02 -10.37
CA GLN A 129 10.51 23.82 -11.13
C GLN A 129 11.54 22.69 -11.00
N LEU A 130 12.84 23.01 -11.09
CA LEU A 130 13.93 22.07 -10.91
C LEU A 130 13.90 21.49 -9.48
N LEU A 131 13.77 22.35 -8.47
CA LEU A 131 13.68 21.94 -7.08
C LEU A 131 12.47 21.05 -6.83
N THR A 132 11.28 21.44 -7.30
CA THR A 132 10.06 20.64 -7.14
C THR A 132 10.21 19.28 -7.81
N CYS A 133 10.80 19.21 -9.00
CA CYS A 133 11.12 17.94 -9.67
C CYS A 133 12.07 17.08 -8.83
N ALA A 134 13.10 17.66 -8.24
CA ALA A 134 14.04 16.96 -7.38
C ALA A 134 13.33 16.39 -6.13
N LEU A 135 12.50 17.17 -5.44
CA LEU A 135 11.74 16.70 -4.26
C LEU A 135 10.81 15.54 -4.60
N LEU A 136 10.06 15.63 -5.70
CA LEU A 136 9.18 14.58 -6.18
C LEU A 136 9.96 13.30 -6.54
N THR A 137 11.09 13.45 -7.23
CA THR A 137 11.97 12.34 -7.57
C THR A 137 12.55 11.66 -6.31
N ILE A 138 13.01 12.44 -5.34
CA ILE A 138 13.53 11.93 -4.05
C ILE A 138 12.43 11.20 -3.29
N HIS A 139 11.23 11.78 -3.21
CA HIS A 139 10.10 11.12 -2.56
C HIS A 139 9.81 9.74 -3.16
N PHE A 140 9.59 9.66 -4.48
CA PHE A 140 9.24 8.40 -5.12
C PHE A 140 10.41 7.40 -5.16
N LEU A 141 11.65 7.86 -5.28
CA LEU A 141 12.83 7.01 -5.13
C LEU A 141 12.89 6.39 -3.72
N LYS A 142 12.67 7.19 -2.68
CA LYS A 142 12.58 6.68 -1.31
C LYS A 142 11.46 5.65 -1.19
N ARG A 143 10.25 5.90 -1.75
CA ARG A 143 9.14 4.94 -1.73
C ARG A 143 9.50 3.63 -2.40
N GLU A 144 10.23 3.65 -3.54
CA GLU A 144 10.75 2.45 -4.18
C GLU A 144 11.72 1.68 -3.28
N LEU A 145 12.72 2.37 -2.74
CA LEU A 145 13.72 1.77 -1.85
C LEU A 145 13.06 1.17 -0.60
N GLU A 146 12.10 1.86 0.00
CA GLU A 146 11.33 1.34 1.14
C GLU A 146 10.51 0.10 0.76
N THR A 147 9.92 0.06 -0.43
CA THR A 147 9.16 -1.09 -0.92
C THR A 147 10.05 -2.32 -1.10
N ILE A 148 11.25 -2.13 -1.63
CA ILE A 148 12.19 -3.21 -1.91
C ILE A 148 12.86 -3.71 -0.62
N PHE A 149 13.34 -2.81 0.24
CA PHE A 149 14.25 -3.15 1.33
C PHE A 149 13.64 -3.03 2.73
N VAL A 150 12.61 -2.21 2.92
CA VAL A 150 12.05 -1.91 4.24
C VAL A 150 10.74 -2.64 4.49
N HIS A 151 9.78 -2.58 3.59
CA HIS A 151 8.42 -3.06 3.85
C HIS A 151 8.32 -4.57 4.03
N ARG A 152 7.61 -5.00 5.08
CA ARG A 152 7.23 -6.39 5.34
C ARG A 152 5.72 -6.53 5.22
N PHE A 153 5.27 -7.09 4.11
CA PHE A 153 3.84 -7.25 3.82
C PHE A 153 3.23 -8.38 4.66
N SER A 154 2.03 -8.15 5.20
CA SER A 154 1.31 -9.14 6.00
C SER A 154 0.58 -10.18 5.16
N LEU A 155 0.33 -9.89 3.89
CA LEU A 155 -0.22 -10.79 2.89
C LEU A 155 0.75 -10.87 1.72
N ALA A 156 0.87 -12.05 1.13
CA ALA A 156 1.77 -12.25 0.00
C ALA A 156 1.27 -11.55 -1.27
N THR A 157 -0.05 -11.58 -1.51
CA THR A 157 -0.67 -11.11 -2.74
C THR A 157 -1.92 -10.27 -2.50
N MET A 158 -2.34 -9.56 -3.53
CA MET A 158 -3.60 -8.85 -3.65
C MET A 158 -4.27 -9.14 -5.00
N PRO A 159 -5.59 -8.87 -5.16
CA PRO A 159 -6.24 -8.97 -6.47
C PRO A 159 -5.52 -8.19 -7.56
N ALA A 160 -5.24 -8.82 -8.70
CA ALA A 160 -4.47 -8.23 -9.79
C ALA A 160 -5.08 -6.92 -10.33
N MET A 161 -6.41 -6.78 -10.29
CA MET A 161 -7.10 -5.55 -10.69
C MET A 161 -6.69 -4.32 -9.86
N ASN A 162 -6.14 -4.51 -8.68
CA ASN A 162 -5.67 -3.38 -7.87
C ASN A 162 -4.50 -2.63 -8.49
N ILE A 163 -3.70 -3.29 -9.37
CA ILE A 163 -2.60 -2.62 -10.08
C ILE A 163 -3.11 -1.44 -10.92
N PHE A 164 -4.21 -1.62 -11.63
CA PHE A 164 -4.78 -0.55 -12.46
C PHE A 164 -5.30 0.60 -11.62
N ARG A 165 -6.04 0.33 -10.55
CA ARG A 165 -6.57 1.36 -9.66
C ARG A 165 -5.45 2.12 -8.94
N ASN A 166 -4.46 1.42 -8.42
CA ASN A 166 -3.36 2.02 -7.70
C ASN A 166 -2.44 2.79 -8.65
N SER A 167 -2.08 2.18 -9.79
CA SER A 167 -1.27 2.87 -10.79
C SER A 167 -1.98 4.10 -11.36
N ALA A 168 -3.29 4.04 -11.59
CA ALA A 168 -4.05 5.22 -12.03
C ALA A 168 -3.93 6.37 -11.01
N HIS A 169 -4.03 6.08 -9.70
CA HIS A 169 -3.85 7.09 -8.66
C HIS A 169 -2.45 7.73 -8.73
N TYR A 170 -1.40 6.92 -8.82
CA TYR A 170 -0.03 7.42 -8.82
C TYR A 170 0.41 7.96 -10.19
N TRP A 171 0.18 7.25 -11.29
CA TRP A 171 0.65 7.65 -12.62
C TRP A 171 -0.13 8.84 -13.18
N ILE A 172 -1.46 8.81 -13.03
CA ILE A 172 -2.30 9.88 -13.58
C ILE A 172 -2.30 11.07 -12.64
N LEU A 173 -2.59 10.88 -11.35
CA LEU A 173 -2.83 11.99 -10.44
C LEU A 173 -1.51 12.57 -9.91
N ALA A 174 -0.63 11.73 -9.32
CA ALA A 174 0.66 12.20 -8.80
C ALA A 174 1.71 12.39 -9.90
N GLY A 175 1.68 11.60 -10.97
CA GLY A 175 2.61 11.71 -12.09
C GLY A 175 2.16 12.75 -13.11
N PHE A 176 1.36 12.33 -14.06
CA PHE A 176 1.05 13.16 -15.24
C PHE A 176 0.31 14.46 -14.90
N ASN A 177 -0.77 14.41 -14.14
CA ASN A 177 -1.54 15.62 -13.78
C ASN A 177 -0.66 16.64 -13.03
N MET A 178 0.09 16.17 -12.03
CA MET A 178 0.95 17.06 -11.26
C MET A 178 2.08 17.61 -12.13
N ALA A 179 2.77 16.79 -12.93
CA ALA A 179 3.82 17.25 -13.84
C ALA A 179 3.30 18.26 -14.85
N TYR A 180 2.12 18.02 -15.41
CA TYR A 180 1.49 18.94 -16.36
C TYR A 180 1.29 20.34 -15.78
N TRP A 181 0.77 20.46 -14.56
CA TRP A 181 0.48 21.77 -13.97
C TRP A 181 1.67 22.42 -13.26
N VAL A 182 2.57 21.63 -12.68
CA VAL A 182 3.77 22.15 -12.01
C VAL A 182 4.80 22.65 -13.02
N PHE A 183 5.01 21.94 -14.14
CA PHE A 183 6.06 22.30 -15.09
C PHE A 183 5.58 23.16 -16.27
N ALA A 184 4.33 23.62 -16.22
CA ALA A 184 3.81 24.54 -17.24
C ALA A 184 4.61 25.87 -17.26
N PRO A 185 4.81 26.46 -18.44
CA PRO A 185 5.52 27.76 -18.57
C PRO A 185 4.88 28.91 -17.81
N ASN A 186 3.56 28.84 -17.58
CA ASN A 186 2.76 29.84 -16.89
C ASN A 186 2.33 29.39 -15.47
N SER A 187 2.92 28.31 -14.95
CA SER A 187 2.61 27.83 -13.60
C SER A 187 3.17 28.78 -12.53
N PRO A 188 2.64 28.75 -11.30
CA PRO A 188 3.23 29.46 -10.17
C PRO A 188 4.71 29.15 -9.98
N THR A 189 5.10 27.89 -10.20
CA THR A 189 6.50 27.42 -10.11
C THR A 189 7.42 27.97 -11.21
N ALA A 190 6.88 28.53 -12.29
CA ALA A 190 7.68 29.10 -13.38
C ALA A 190 8.20 30.52 -13.09
N ARG A 191 7.83 31.11 -11.95
CA ARG A 191 8.30 32.43 -11.53
C ARG A 191 9.81 32.44 -11.28
N THR A 192 10.45 33.54 -11.57
CA THR A 192 11.89 33.78 -11.36
C THR A 192 12.22 33.95 -9.87
N GLU A 193 11.29 34.48 -9.09
CA GLU A 193 11.46 34.72 -7.66
C GLU A 193 10.47 33.84 -6.86
N ALA A 194 11.02 32.96 -6.02
CA ALA A 194 10.24 32.16 -5.09
C ALA A 194 9.88 33.00 -3.85
N ASN A 195 8.68 32.73 -3.29
CA ASN A 195 8.35 33.27 -1.97
C ASN A 195 9.23 32.56 -0.92
N PRO A 196 10.14 33.28 -0.22
CA PRO A 196 11.10 32.65 0.69
C PRO A 196 10.44 31.94 1.87
N ILE A 197 9.30 32.43 2.35
CA ILE A 197 8.57 31.80 3.46
C ILE A 197 8.03 30.45 3.02
N LEU A 198 7.36 30.39 1.85
CA LEU A 198 6.81 29.15 1.32
C LEU A 198 7.93 28.17 1.00
N LEU A 199 9.01 28.63 0.41
CA LEU A 199 10.17 27.82 0.05
C LEU A 199 10.80 27.15 1.27
N TYR A 200 11.24 27.95 2.26
CA TYR A 200 11.96 27.39 3.41
C TYR A 200 11.05 26.60 4.35
N ALA A 201 9.82 27.04 4.59
CA ALA A 201 8.85 26.29 5.34
C ALA A 201 8.50 24.94 4.65
N GLY A 202 8.33 24.98 3.33
CA GLY A 202 8.06 23.80 2.52
C GLY A 202 9.21 22.80 2.55
N LEU A 203 10.45 23.25 2.39
CA LEU A 203 11.64 22.38 2.51
C LEU A 203 11.75 21.77 3.90
N ALA A 204 11.54 22.53 4.96
CA ALA A 204 11.59 22.05 6.33
C ALA A 204 10.52 20.95 6.57
N LEU A 205 9.28 21.18 6.14
CA LEU A 205 8.19 20.19 6.23
C LEU A 205 8.47 18.94 5.40
N PHE A 206 9.01 19.10 4.19
CA PHE A 206 9.36 17.95 3.33
C PHE A 206 10.41 17.08 4.01
N VAL A 207 11.55 17.65 4.41
CA VAL A 207 12.65 16.91 5.03
C VAL A 207 12.18 16.25 6.33
N PHE A 208 11.50 17.01 7.20
CA PHE A 208 10.94 16.44 8.43
C PHE A 208 9.96 15.30 8.16
N GLY A 209 9.01 15.51 7.26
CA GLY A 209 8.01 14.51 6.90
C GLY A 209 8.62 13.23 6.34
N GLU A 210 9.59 13.34 5.42
CA GLU A 210 10.28 12.18 4.83
C GLU A 210 11.08 11.37 5.86
N LEU A 211 11.83 12.05 6.73
CA LEU A 211 12.65 11.38 7.75
C LEU A 211 11.78 10.74 8.84
N ALA A 212 10.73 11.43 9.29
CA ALA A 212 9.80 10.91 10.28
C ALA A 212 8.96 9.75 9.72
N ASN A 213 8.55 9.83 8.45
CA ASN A 213 7.88 8.74 7.74
C ASN A 213 8.79 7.50 7.64
N LEU A 214 10.06 7.66 7.24
CA LEU A 214 11.04 6.58 7.21
C LEU A 214 11.23 5.94 8.60
N SER A 215 11.39 6.75 9.64
CA SER A 215 11.53 6.27 11.02
C SER A 215 10.35 5.40 11.45
N THR A 216 9.13 5.82 11.12
CA THR A 216 7.92 5.04 11.43
C THR A 216 7.82 3.75 10.60
N HIS A 217 8.27 3.75 9.34
CA HIS A 217 8.35 2.54 8.52
C HIS A 217 9.37 1.54 9.07
N LEU A 218 10.53 2.01 9.51
CA LEU A 218 11.54 1.16 10.18
C LEU A 218 11.00 0.56 11.48
N THR A 219 10.29 1.35 12.29
CA THR A 219 9.59 0.86 13.48
C THR A 219 8.61 -0.26 13.12
N LEU A 220 7.74 -0.05 12.13
CA LEU A 220 6.76 -1.05 11.68
C LEU A 220 7.42 -2.32 11.10
N ARG A 221 8.55 -2.16 10.40
CA ARG A 221 9.37 -3.28 9.92
C ARG A 221 9.90 -4.13 11.07
N ASN A 222 10.47 -3.47 12.09
CA ASN A 222 11.15 -4.14 13.21
C ASN A 222 10.17 -4.87 14.15
N LEU A 223 8.89 -4.50 14.16
CA LEU A 223 7.84 -5.22 14.88
C LEU A 223 7.61 -6.64 14.38
N ARG A 224 8.06 -6.98 13.18
CA ARG A 224 7.83 -8.30 12.57
C ARG A 224 9.14 -9.01 12.28
N LYS A 225 9.28 -10.23 12.75
CA LYS A 225 10.36 -11.12 12.29
C LYS A 225 10.14 -11.46 10.80
N PRO A 226 11.21 -11.71 10.02
CA PRO A 226 11.07 -12.22 8.66
C PRO A 226 10.19 -13.46 8.61
N GLY A 227 9.22 -13.50 7.68
CA GLY A 227 8.29 -14.63 7.52
C GLY A 227 7.16 -14.71 8.56
N SER A 228 7.18 -13.89 9.63
CA SER A 228 6.12 -13.89 10.64
C SER A 228 4.95 -13.00 10.27
N THR A 229 3.73 -13.48 10.53
CA THR A 229 2.49 -12.70 10.45
C THR A 229 2.07 -12.11 11.80
N THR A 230 2.82 -12.42 12.87
CA THR A 230 2.54 -11.93 14.24
C THR A 230 2.60 -10.42 14.27
N ARG A 231 1.63 -9.82 14.95
CA ARG A 231 1.54 -8.36 15.12
C ARG A 231 1.90 -7.98 16.54
N ALA A 232 2.51 -6.79 16.69
CA ALA A 232 2.74 -6.15 17.98
C ALA A 232 2.19 -4.71 17.93
N ILE A 233 1.99 -4.13 19.11
CA ILE A 233 1.58 -2.73 19.25
C ILE A 233 2.80 -1.85 18.99
N PRO A 234 2.77 -0.96 17.99
CA PRO A 234 3.90 -0.10 17.69
C PRO A 234 4.06 1.00 18.75
N THR A 235 5.32 1.32 19.03
CA THR A 235 5.74 2.40 19.92
C THR A 235 6.81 3.26 19.24
N GLY A 236 7.09 4.44 19.75
CA GLY A 236 8.09 5.36 19.19
C GLY A 236 7.45 6.60 18.58
N LEU A 237 8.15 7.24 17.65
CA LEU A 237 7.80 8.54 17.08
C LEU A 237 6.35 8.58 16.55
N GLY A 238 5.53 9.45 17.12
CA GLY A 238 4.14 9.69 16.71
C GLY A 238 3.14 8.59 17.12
N PHE A 239 3.59 7.37 17.48
CA PHE A 239 2.68 6.27 17.86
C PHE A 239 1.97 6.50 19.19
N SER A 240 2.42 7.42 20.02
CA SER A 240 1.68 7.86 21.22
C SER A 240 0.56 8.84 20.89
N TRP A 241 0.64 9.55 19.77
CA TRP A 241 -0.33 10.59 19.37
C TRP A 241 -1.45 10.03 18.51
N VAL A 242 -1.06 9.24 17.50
CA VAL A 242 -1.97 8.71 16.49
C VAL A 242 -1.69 7.23 16.21
N THR A 243 -2.68 6.55 15.64
CA THR A 243 -2.54 5.13 15.26
C THR A 243 -1.61 4.93 14.06
N CYS A 244 -1.65 5.86 13.12
CA CYS A 244 -0.89 5.78 11.87
C CYS A 244 -0.01 7.02 11.65
N PRO A 245 1.08 7.19 12.44
CA PRO A 245 1.97 8.34 12.26
C PRO A 245 2.69 8.33 10.91
N ASN A 246 2.91 7.16 10.32
CA ASN A 246 3.46 7.08 8.96
C ASN A 246 2.58 7.80 7.92
N TYR A 247 1.25 7.76 8.05
CA TYR A 247 0.35 8.52 7.17
C TYR A 247 0.37 10.02 7.49
N LEU A 248 0.44 10.38 8.76
CA LEU A 248 0.59 11.78 9.18
C LEU A 248 1.85 12.40 8.56
N PHE A 249 3.00 11.75 8.72
CA PHE A 249 4.27 12.26 8.20
C PHE A 249 4.34 12.25 6.68
N GLU A 250 3.67 11.32 6.01
CA GLU A 250 3.48 11.34 4.56
C GLU A 250 2.74 12.61 4.12
N VAL A 251 1.63 12.96 4.78
CA VAL A 251 0.89 14.19 4.48
C VAL A 251 1.72 15.44 4.78
N ILE A 252 2.51 15.45 5.85
CA ILE A 252 3.42 16.56 6.17
C ILE A 252 4.46 16.76 5.07
N ALA A 253 5.06 15.68 4.55
CA ALA A 253 6.00 15.76 3.43
C ALA A 253 5.32 16.35 2.18
N TRP A 254 4.11 15.89 1.85
CA TRP A 254 3.34 16.43 0.73
C TRP A 254 2.89 17.87 0.90
N LEU A 255 2.58 18.33 2.13
CA LEU A 255 2.36 19.74 2.43
C LEU A 255 3.64 20.55 2.16
N GLY A 256 4.82 19.98 2.45
CA GLY A 256 6.10 20.56 2.06
C GLY A 256 6.22 20.77 0.55
N VAL A 257 5.90 19.74 -0.26
CA VAL A 257 5.87 19.86 -1.72
C VAL A 257 4.85 20.91 -2.19
N TYR A 258 3.69 20.97 -1.55
CA TYR A 258 2.65 21.97 -1.86
C TYR A 258 3.14 23.41 -1.67
N LEU A 259 3.83 23.69 -0.56
CA LEU A 259 4.40 25.01 -0.30
C LEU A 259 5.53 25.33 -1.28
N VAL A 260 6.48 24.41 -1.51
CA VAL A 260 7.58 24.60 -2.47
C VAL A 260 7.06 24.80 -3.89
N SER A 261 5.95 24.13 -4.26
CA SER A 261 5.33 24.32 -5.57
C SER A 261 4.52 25.63 -5.72
N ASP A 262 4.72 26.57 -4.81
CA ASP A 262 4.00 27.86 -4.74
C ASP A 262 2.48 27.66 -4.75
N LEU A 263 2.02 26.76 -3.87
CA LEU A 263 0.61 26.42 -3.65
C LEU A 263 -0.08 25.85 -4.91
N ASN A 264 0.62 25.11 -5.72
CA ASN A 264 0.07 24.54 -6.95
C ASN A 264 -1.15 23.64 -6.67
N TRP A 265 -2.27 23.94 -7.31
CA TRP A 265 -3.55 23.27 -7.09
C TRP A 265 -3.54 21.76 -7.38
N SER A 266 -2.70 21.31 -8.31
CA SER A 266 -2.60 19.88 -8.65
C SER A 266 -2.01 19.07 -7.49
N VAL A 267 -1.12 19.67 -6.70
CA VAL A 267 -0.52 19.06 -5.52
C VAL A 267 -1.55 18.92 -4.39
N ILE A 268 -2.35 19.98 -4.12
CA ILE A 268 -3.36 19.91 -3.05
C ILE A 268 -4.47 18.91 -3.38
N ILE A 269 -4.88 18.75 -4.63
CA ILE A 269 -5.82 17.71 -5.03
C ILE A 269 -5.25 16.32 -4.71
N PHE A 270 -3.98 16.06 -5.04
CA PHE A 270 -3.35 14.78 -4.70
C PHE A 270 -3.32 14.55 -3.19
N ILE A 271 -2.98 15.59 -2.39
CA ILE A 271 -2.99 15.52 -0.93
C ILE A 271 -4.38 15.15 -0.41
N ILE A 272 -5.44 15.82 -0.88
CA ILE A 272 -6.81 15.56 -0.42
C ILE A 272 -7.23 14.12 -0.72
N VAL A 273 -7.00 13.64 -1.95
CA VAL A 273 -7.37 12.27 -2.34
C VAL A 273 -6.54 11.23 -1.56
N GLY A 274 -5.23 11.45 -1.45
CA GLY A 274 -4.33 10.56 -0.72
C GLY A 274 -4.63 10.53 0.77
N ALA A 275 -4.78 11.70 1.42
CA ALA A 275 -5.09 11.81 2.84
C ALA A 275 -6.45 11.18 3.18
N SER A 276 -7.47 11.38 2.34
CA SER A 276 -8.79 10.75 2.52
C SER A 276 -8.70 9.23 2.48
N THR A 277 -7.95 8.69 1.52
CA THR A 277 -7.73 7.24 1.42
C THR A 277 -6.95 6.70 2.63
N MET A 278 -5.89 7.38 3.03
CA MET A 278 -5.10 7.01 4.21
C MET A 278 -5.90 7.11 5.50
N ALA A 279 -6.80 8.08 5.64
CA ALA A 279 -7.69 8.22 6.79
C ALA A 279 -8.64 7.00 6.91
N ILE A 280 -9.23 6.53 5.81
CA ILE A 280 -10.05 5.32 5.79
C ILE A 280 -9.23 4.10 6.24
N TRP A 281 -8.02 3.92 5.72
CA TRP A 281 -7.14 2.82 6.11
C TRP A 281 -6.66 2.92 7.56
N ALA A 282 -6.38 4.13 8.05
CA ALA A 282 -6.02 4.36 9.45
C ALA A 282 -7.15 3.94 10.39
N LYS A 283 -8.40 4.28 10.07
CA LYS A 283 -9.58 3.86 10.85
C LYS A 283 -9.78 2.35 10.85
N GLN A 284 -9.55 1.69 9.71
CA GLN A 284 -9.58 0.22 9.63
C GLN A 284 -8.47 -0.42 10.48
N LYS A 285 -7.28 0.19 10.50
CA LYS A 285 -6.15 -0.28 11.28
C LYS A 285 -6.39 -0.10 12.78
N GLU A 286 -6.97 1.03 13.21
CA GLU A 286 -7.36 1.27 14.58
C GLU A 286 -8.38 0.22 15.07
N ARG A 287 -9.46 -0.04 14.29
CA ARG A 287 -10.44 -1.09 14.60
C ARG A 287 -9.79 -2.46 14.74
N ARG A 288 -8.82 -2.77 13.87
CA ARG A 288 -8.08 -4.03 13.91
C ARG A 288 -7.23 -4.14 15.16
N TYR A 289 -6.50 -3.10 15.55
CA TYR A 289 -5.69 -3.11 16.77
C TYR A 289 -6.53 -3.32 18.02
N ARG A 290 -7.69 -2.68 18.12
CA ARG A 290 -8.64 -2.90 19.22
C ARG A 290 -9.10 -4.35 19.28
N ARG A 291 -9.44 -4.94 18.15
CA ARG A 291 -9.89 -6.34 18.10
C ARG A 291 -8.76 -7.32 18.43
N ASP A 292 -7.57 -7.10 17.91
CA ASP A 292 -6.46 -8.06 17.99
C ASP A 292 -5.73 -8.00 19.34
N PHE A 293 -5.74 -6.85 20.02
CA PHE A 293 -5.02 -6.63 21.28
C PHE A 293 -5.92 -6.36 22.51
N GLY A 294 -7.20 -6.09 22.31
CA GLY A 294 -8.14 -5.82 23.41
C GLY A 294 -7.63 -4.73 24.36
N ASP A 295 -7.68 -4.99 25.66
CA ASP A 295 -7.29 -4.05 26.71
C ASP A 295 -5.79 -3.68 26.72
N LYS A 296 -4.95 -4.48 26.07
CA LYS A 296 -3.51 -4.19 25.91
C LYS A 296 -3.27 -3.00 24.97
N TYR A 297 -4.21 -2.70 24.08
CA TYR A 297 -4.13 -1.58 23.17
C TYR A 297 -4.85 -0.37 23.76
N LYS A 298 -4.08 0.51 24.40
CA LYS A 298 -4.63 1.78 24.90
C LYS A 298 -5.19 2.59 23.72
N ARG A 299 -6.43 3.04 23.86
CA ARG A 299 -7.10 3.87 22.86
C ARG A 299 -6.25 5.09 22.54
N LYS A 300 -5.86 5.26 21.29
CA LYS A 300 -5.25 6.49 20.80
C LYS A 300 -6.31 7.59 20.77
N ARG A 301 -5.88 8.81 21.04
CA ARG A 301 -6.76 9.97 21.01
C ARG A 301 -7.22 10.23 19.57
N PHE A 302 -6.31 10.05 18.61
CA PHE A 302 -6.54 10.30 17.19
C PHE A 302 -6.06 9.13 16.35
N VAL A 303 -6.63 9.00 15.14
CA VAL A 303 -6.32 7.89 14.24
C VAL A 303 -5.15 8.27 13.31
N MET A 304 -5.17 9.51 12.79
CA MET A 304 -4.19 9.99 11.82
C MET A 304 -3.80 11.46 12.07
N PHE A 305 -4.75 12.36 12.29
CA PHE A 305 -4.49 13.78 12.49
C PHE A 305 -4.71 14.19 13.95
N PRO A 306 -3.66 14.66 14.65
CA PRO A 306 -3.81 15.15 16.02
C PRO A 306 -4.80 16.32 16.07
N GLY A 307 -5.75 16.27 17.00
CA GLY A 307 -6.76 17.31 17.18
C GLY A 307 -7.99 17.23 16.27
N ILE A 308 -7.94 16.43 15.19
CA ILE A 308 -9.00 16.41 14.17
C ILE A 308 -9.59 14.99 14.00
N PHE A 309 -8.73 13.99 13.74
CA PHE A 309 -9.21 12.64 13.34
C PHE A 309 -8.33 11.52 13.86
#